data_b0edfc39af7b2112c303e210ad5e821f
#
_entry.id   b0edfc39af7b2112c303e210ad5e821f
#
_cell.length_a   1.000
_cell.length_b   1.000
_cell.length_c   1.000
_cell.angle_alpha   90.00
_cell.angle_beta   90.00
_cell.angle_gamma   90.00
#
_symmetry.space_group_name_H-M   'P 1'
#
loop_
_entity.id
_entity.type
_entity.pdbx_description
1 polymer ?
#
loop_
_entity_poly.entity_id
_entity_poly.type
_entity_poly.pdbx_seq_one_letter_code
_entity_poly.pdbx_strand_id
1 'polypeptide(L)'
;MSQLSAHALFVLGAGCVALAVAVVVFVLAREPVTPSPQLGLRGLKRQRALAAGGVFAYFEPVMRFCASWIAHLPLGVQRRRADVFLGYAGDYLGLTADEYFAMSFLSGVGGFAAGFWLLDLDVLVAVLVGVFAGLFPYFAVKGEANRRRVAINRT
;
A
#
# COMPACT_ATOMS: atom_id res chain seq x y z
N MET A 1 0.53 20.47 -35.10
CA MET A 1 1.68 20.44 -34.18
C MET A 1 1.40 21.14 -32.83
N SER A 2 0.47 22.09 -32.72
CA SER A 2 0.17 22.83 -31.49
C SER A 2 -0.59 22.04 -30.41
N GLN A 3 -1.38 21.06 -30.76
CA GLN A 3 -2.14 20.27 -29.77
C GLN A 3 -1.26 19.26 -29.01
N LEU A 4 -0.27 18.66 -29.69
CA LEU A 4 0.69 17.74 -29.06
C LEU A 4 1.54 18.44 -27.99
N SER A 5 1.90 19.71 -28.21
CA SER A 5 2.67 20.50 -27.25
C SER A 5 1.83 20.89 -26.03
N ALA A 6 0.53 21.16 -26.17
CA ALA A 6 -0.36 21.48 -25.07
C ALA A 6 -0.63 20.27 -24.19
N HIS A 7 -0.84 19.09 -24.76
CA HIS A 7 -0.96 17.83 -24.01
C HIS A 7 0.33 17.49 -23.25
N ALA A 8 1.49 17.62 -23.91
CA ALA A 8 2.77 17.36 -23.25
C ALA A 8 3.02 18.31 -22.06
N LEU A 9 2.70 19.60 -22.21
CA LEU A 9 2.79 20.58 -21.12
C LEU A 9 1.82 20.27 -19.97
N PHE A 10 0.60 19.86 -20.29
CA PHE A 10 -0.39 19.47 -19.27
C PHE A 10 0.06 18.24 -18.49
N VAL A 11 0.55 17.19 -19.17
CA VAL A 11 1.07 15.97 -18.55
C VAL A 11 2.30 16.26 -17.69
N LEU A 12 3.22 17.10 -18.17
CA LEU A 12 4.39 17.55 -17.41
C LEU A 12 3.97 18.33 -16.16
N GLY A 13 3.04 19.27 -16.29
CA GLY A 13 2.52 20.06 -15.17
C GLY A 13 1.82 19.18 -14.12
N ALA A 14 0.94 18.27 -14.55
CA ALA A 14 0.25 17.33 -13.67
C ALA A 14 1.24 16.38 -12.98
N GLY A 15 2.27 15.91 -13.70
CA GLY A 15 3.35 15.10 -13.14
C GLY A 15 4.17 15.84 -12.08
N CYS A 16 4.52 17.10 -12.33
CA CYS A 16 5.23 17.92 -11.35
C CYS A 16 4.39 18.17 -10.07
N VAL A 17 3.09 18.44 -10.22
CA VAL A 17 2.18 18.62 -9.08
C VAL A 17 2.06 17.32 -8.29
N ALA A 18 1.87 16.19 -8.96
CA ALA A 18 1.80 14.88 -8.30
C ALA A 18 3.10 14.54 -7.56
N LEU A 19 4.24 14.81 -8.17
CA LEU A 19 5.55 14.62 -7.53
C LEU A 19 5.73 15.54 -6.32
N ALA A 20 5.36 16.82 -6.43
CA ALA A 20 5.42 17.77 -5.33
C ALA A 20 4.53 17.33 -4.15
N VAL A 21 3.30 16.90 -4.42
CA VAL A 21 2.39 16.36 -3.40
C VAL A 21 2.99 15.09 -2.78
N ALA A 22 3.54 14.18 -3.58
CA ALA A 22 4.18 12.97 -3.07
C ALA A 22 5.39 13.29 -2.17
N VAL A 23 6.22 14.25 -2.54
CA VAL A 23 7.36 14.70 -1.73
C VAL A 23 6.88 15.33 -0.43
N VAL A 24 5.87 16.20 -0.46
CA VAL A 24 5.30 16.82 0.75
C VAL A 24 4.74 15.76 1.68
N VAL A 25 3.94 14.83 1.15
CA VAL A 25 3.39 13.70 1.91
C VAL A 25 4.52 12.85 2.50
N PHE A 26 5.55 12.55 1.72
CA PHE A 26 6.71 11.79 2.18
C PHE A 26 7.47 12.49 3.31
N VAL A 27 7.70 13.81 3.19
CA VAL A 27 8.39 14.59 4.22
C VAL A 27 7.54 14.68 5.49
N LEU A 28 6.23 14.95 5.38
CA LEU A 28 5.31 15.01 6.52
C LEU A 28 5.13 13.65 7.20
N ALA A 29 5.18 12.55 6.42
CA ALA A 29 5.06 11.19 6.94
C ALA A 29 6.36 10.67 7.60
N ARG A 30 7.47 11.39 7.46
CA ARG A 30 8.79 11.01 7.98
C ARG A 30 8.96 11.26 9.48
N GLU A 31 7.88 11.33 10.24
CA GLU A 31 8.02 11.35 11.68
C GLU A 31 8.75 10.10 12.16
N PRO A 32 9.75 10.24 13.07
CA PRO A 32 10.50 9.11 13.58
C PRO A 32 9.52 8.12 14.22
N VAL A 33 9.52 6.92 13.67
CA VAL A 33 8.72 5.80 14.17
C VAL A 33 9.24 5.46 15.55
N THR A 34 8.68 6.08 16.59
CA THR A 34 8.81 5.52 17.92
C THR A 34 8.06 4.20 17.92
N PRO A 35 8.76 3.05 18.07
CA PRO A 35 8.09 1.77 18.12
C PRO A 35 7.13 1.81 19.30
N SER A 36 5.83 1.77 19.03
CA SER A 36 4.84 1.72 20.08
C SER A 36 5.04 0.38 20.82
N PRO A 37 5.46 0.37 22.09
CA PRO A 37 5.66 -0.85 22.86
C PRO A 37 4.36 -1.65 23.02
N GLN A 38 3.22 -1.06 22.68
CA GLN A 38 1.90 -1.67 22.79
C GLN A 38 1.57 -2.70 21.69
N LEU A 39 2.38 -2.79 20.62
CA LEU A 39 2.10 -3.69 19.49
C LEU A 39 2.56 -5.15 19.71
N GLY A 40 3.25 -5.48 20.81
CA GLY A 40 3.68 -6.83 21.13
C GLY A 40 4.41 -7.54 19.97
N LEU A 41 4.00 -8.76 19.62
CA LEU A 41 4.62 -9.56 18.55
C LEU A 41 4.52 -8.90 17.16
N ARG A 42 3.47 -8.13 16.90
CA ARG A 42 3.31 -7.37 15.64
C ARG A 42 4.40 -6.31 15.50
N GLY A 43 4.73 -5.61 16.60
CA GLY A 43 5.79 -4.60 16.62
C GLY A 43 7.16 -5.19 16.31
N LEU A 44 7.50 -6.35 16.87
CA LEU A 44 8.76 -7.05 16.59
C LEU A 44 8.87 -7.50 15.13
N LYS A 45 7.78 -7.99 14.53
CA LYS A 45 7.75 -8.36 13.11
C LYS A 45 7.93 -7.15 12.21
N ARG A 46 7.28 -6.04 12.54
CA ARG A 46 7.44 -4.79 11.82
C ARG A 46 8.87 -4.28 11.88
N GLN A 47 9.49 -4.26 13.05
CA GLN A 47 10.90 -3.88 13.20
C GLN A 47 11.82 -4.75 12.35
N ARG A 48 11.59 -6.06 12.30
CA ARG A 48 12.36 -6.97 11.45
C ARG A 48 12.14 -6.69 9.96
N ALA A 49 10.89 -6.40 9.55
CA ALA A 49 10.58 -6.06 8.18
C ALA A 49 11.22 -4.73 7.75
N LEU A 50 11.25 -3.74 8.63
CA LEU A 50 11.91 -2.45 8.40
C LEU A 50 13.45 -2.60 8.39
N ALA A 51 14.01 -3.40 9.30
CA ALA A 51 15.45 -3.67 9.38
C ALA A 51 15.95 -4.47 8.16
N ALA A 52 15.12 -5.34 7.59
CA ALA A 52 15.42 -6.03 6.35
C ALA A 52 15.51 -5.09 5.14
N GLY A 53 15.00 -3.86 5.26
CA GLY A 53 14.96 -2.89 4.19
C GLY A 53 13.98 -3.28 3.07
N GLY A 54 14.24 -2.78 1.86
CA GLY A 54 13.42 -3.08 0.71
C GLY A 54 12.24 -2.13 0.54
N VAL A 55 11.37 -2.47 -0.41
CA VAL A 55 10.27 -1.62 -0.86
C VAL A 55 9.33 -1.22 0.29
N PHE A 56 9.09 -2.13 1.23
CA PHE A 56 8.22 -1.88 2.39
C PHE A 56 8.72 -0.72 3.26
N ALA A 57 10.04 -0.65 3.52
CA ALA A 57 10.63 0.41 4.35
C ALA A 57 10.49 1.80 3.72
N TYR A 58 10.53 1.88 2.38
CA TYR A 58 10.34 3.14 1.67
C TYR A 58 8.87 3.60 1.64
N PHE A 59 7.93 2.67 1.52
CA PHE A 59 6.50 2.98 1.45
C PHE A 59 5.84 3.08 2.83
N GLU A 60 6.49 2.63 3.88
CA GLU A 60 5.95 2.64 5.24
C GLU A 60 5.41 4.01 5.69
N PRO A 61 6.14 5.14 5.54
CA PRO A 61 5.64 6.43 5.97
C PRO A 61 4.38 6.86 5.19
N VAL A 62 4.35 6.62 3.88
CA VAL A 62 3.19 6.95 3.05
C VAL A 62 1.99 6.09 3.41
N MET A 63 2.24 4.80 3.65
CA MET A 63 1.21 3.84 4.06
C MET A 63 0.59 4.23 5.40
N ARG A 64 1.40 4.66 6.39
CA ARG A 64 0.90 5.16 7.70
C ARG A 64 0.06 6.41 7.55
N PHE A 65 0.51 7.35 6.73
CA PHE A 65 -0.26 8.55 6.44
C PHE A 65 -1.63 8.20 5.84
N CYS A 66 -1.68 7.35 4.81
CA CYS A 66 -2.93 6.88 4.23
C CYS A 66 -3.78 6.10 5.25
N ALA A 67 -3.17 5.27 6.09
CA ALA A 67 -3.86 4.53 7.13
C ALA A 67 -4.52 5.46 8.16
N SER A 68 -3.89 6.57 8.52
CA SER A 68 -4.50 7.56 9.42
C SER A 68 -5.77 8.18 8.86
N TRP A 69 -5.84 8.38 7.54
CA TRP A 69 -7.05 8.85 6.87
C TRP A 69 -8.13 7.76 6.81
N ILE A 70 -7.74 6.54 6.49
CA ILE A 70 -8.64 5.38 6.45
C ILE A 70 -9.21 5.09 7.85
N ALA A 71 -8.46 5.37 8.91
CA ALA A 71 -8.91 5.19 10.29
C ALA A 71 -10.18 6.00 10.62
N HIS A 72 -10.42 7.11 9.94
CA HIS A 72 -11.64 7.94 10.12
C HIS A 72 -12.87 7.39 9.39
N LEU A 73 -12.69 6.41 8.49
CA LEU A 73 -13.80 5.82 7.76
C LEU A 73 -14.57 4.79 8.64
N PRO A 74 -15.90 4.70 8.52
CA PRO A 74 -16.72 3.78 9.31
C PRO A 74 -16.62 2.32 8.81
N LEU A 75 -15.41 1.74 8.79
CA LEU A 75 -15.12 0.39 8.26
C LEU A 75 -15.03 -0.68 9.37
N GLY A 76 -15.79 -0.58 10.44
CA GLY A 76 -15.66 -1.43 11.62
C GLY A 76 -15.75 -2.95 11.34
N VAL A 77 -16.69 -3.37 10.48
CA VAL A 77 -16.86 -4.79 10.13
C VAL A 77 -15.71 -5.28 9.24
N GLN A 78 -15.32 -4.46 8.25
CA GLN A 78 -14.23 -4.78 7.33
C GLN A 78 -12.88 -4.86 8.06
N ARG A 79 -12.61 -3.95 9.02
CA ARG A 79 -11.42 -3.99 9.88
C ARG A 79 -11.31 -5.30 10.62
N ARG A 80 -12.38 -5.73 11.29
CA ARG A 80 -12.38 -7.01 12.01
C ARG A 80 -12.07 -8.19 11.08
N ARG A 81 -12.65 -8.21 9.88
CA ARG A 81 -12.37 -9.24 8.88
C ARG A 81 -10.91 -9.22 8.43
N ALA A 82 -10.36 -8.02 8.18
CA ALA A 82 -8.97 -7.85 7.80
C ALA A 82 -8.02 -8.26 8.93
N ASP A 83 -8.30 -7.91 10.19
CA ASP A 83 -7.49 -8.33 11.34
C ASP A 83 -7.46 -9.85 11.51
N VAL A 84 -8.61 -10.51 11.37
CA VAL A 84 -8.68 -11.98 11.41
C VAL A 84 -7.89 -12.58 10.25
N PHE A 85 -8.01 -12.02 9.06
CA PHE A 85 -7.28 -12.49 7.88
C PHE A 85 -5.77 -12.32 8.02
N LEU A 86 -5.31 -11.17 8.54
CA LEU A 86 -3.90 -10.91 8.84
C LEU A 86 -3.39 -11.86 9.95
N GLY A 87 -4.22 -12.16 10.96
CA GLY A 87 -3.91 -13.14 11.99
C GLY A 87 -3.64 -14.54 11.42
N TYR A 88 -4.46 -15.01 10.46
CA TYR A 88 -4.22 -16.29 9.76
C TYR A 88 -2.91 -16.31 8.97
N ALA A 89 -2.50 -15.19 8.42
CA ALA A 89 -1.18 -15.03 7.80
C ALA A 89 -0.05 -14.84 8.82
N GLY A 90 -0.38 -14.88 10.12
CA GLY A 90 0.55 -14.68 11.23
C GLY A 90 1.07 -13.27 11.31
N ASP A 91 0.19 -12.30 11.25
CA ASP A 91 0.51 -10.88 11.31
C ASP A 91 1.54 -10.48 10.23
N TYR A 92 1.15 -10.67 8.96
CA TYR A 92 2.00 -10.38 7.81
C TYR A 92 2.61 -8.97 7.90
N LEU A 93 3.93 -8.86 7.89
CA LEU A 93 4.72 -7.62 8.07
C LEU A 93 4.38 -6.80 9.33
N GLY A 94 3.59 -7.33 10.26
CA GLY A 94 3.11 -6.58 11.42
C GLY A 94 2.10 -5.47 11.08
N LEU A 95 1.38 -5.62 9.96
CA LEU A 95 0.39 -4.64 9.49
C LEU A 95 -0.87 -4.64 10.37
N THR A 96 -1.44 -3.45 10.55
CA THR A 96 -2.80 -3.26 11.04
C THR A 96 -3.82 -3.35 9.90
N ALA A 97 -5.11 -3.53 10.21
CA ALA A 97 -6.16 -3.55 9.19
C ALA A 97 -6.18 -2.27 8.34
N ASP A 98 -6.00 -1.10 8.97
CA ASP A 98 -6.01 0.19 8.27
C ASP A 98 -4.79 0.33 7.34
N GLU A 99 -3.63 -0.15 7.75
CA GLU A 99 -2.43 -0.18 6.90
C GLU A 99 -2.57 -1.16 5.74
N TYR A 100 -3.25 -2.28 5.95
CA TYR A 100 -3.57 -3.22 4.87
C TYR A 100 -4.48 -2.57 3.81
N PHE A 101 -5.51 -1.83 4.22
CA PHE A 101 -6.35 -1.08 3.29
C PHE A 101 -5.57 0.05 2.60
N ALA A 102 -4.70 0.75 3.34
CA ALA A 102 -3.83 1.77 2.76
C ALA A 102 -2.90 1.19 1.69
N MET A 103 -2.31 0.03 1.95
CA MET A 103 -1.47 -0.67 0.99
C MET A 103 -2.24 -1.08 -0.27
N SER A 104 -3.47 -1.59 -0.11
CA SER A 104 -4.34 -1.93 -1.25
C SER A 104 -4.72 -0.70 -2.06
N PHE A 105 -5.06 0.40 -1.41
CA PHE A 105 -5.37 1.67 -2.06
C PHE A 105 -4.17 2.23 -2.82
N LEU A 106 -3.00 2.31 -2.19
CA LEU A 106 -1.78 2.79 -2.82
C LEU A 106 -1.35 1.93 -4.01
N SER A 107 -1.47 0.60 -3.89
CA SER A 107 -1.20 -0.31 -5.00
C SER A 107 -2.17 -0.08 -6.16
N GLY A 108 -3.45 0.14 -5.86
CA GLY A 108 -4.47 0.44 -6.87
C GLY A 108 -4.22 1.75 -7.60
N VAL A 109 -3.96 2.82 -6.86
CA VAL A 109 -3.63 4.15 -7.43
C VAL A 109 -2.33 4.09 -8.23
N GLY A 110 -1.30 3.42 -7.69
CA GLY A 110 -0.02 3.23 -8.40
C GLY A 110 -0.18 2.43 -9.68
N GLY A 111 -0.97 1.36 -9.65
CA GLY A 111 -1.27 0.55 -10.83
C GLY A 111 -2.05 1.32 -11.89
N PHE A 112 -3.04 2.10 -11.48
CA PHE A 112 -3.77 3.00 -12.39
C PHE A 112 -2.85 4.04 -13.03
N ALA A 113 -2.05 4.73 -12.21
CA ALA A 113 -1.12 5.74 -12.69
C ALA A 113 -0.07 5.15 -13.64
N ALA A 114 0.49 4.00 -13.32
CA ALA A 114 1.42 3.29 -14.18
C ALA A 114 0.76 2.86 -15.49
N GLY A 115 -0.44 2.31 -15.44
CA GLY A 115 -1.20 1.93 -16.64
C GLY A 115 -1.48 3.12 -17.56
N PHE A 116 -1.96 4.21 -16.97
CA PHE A 116 -2.35 5.39 -17.73
C PHE A 116 -1.17 6.20 -18.27
N TRP A 117 -0.12 6.45 -17.46
CA TRP A 117 0.97 7.34 -17.83
C TRP A 117 2.21 6.66 -18.39
N LEU A 118 2.56 5.46 -17.91
CA LEU A 118 3.76 4.76 -18.37
C LEU A 118 3.48 3.85 -19.56
N LEU A 119 2.30 3.23 -19.59
CA LEU A 119 1.93 2.28 -20.64
C LEU A 119 0.97 2.88 -21.68
N ASP A 120 0.60 4.16 -21.53
CA ASP A 120 -0.30 4.91 -22.43
C ASP A 120 -1.60 4.12 -22.75
N LEU A 121 -2.14 3.46 -21.73
CA LEU A 121 -3.34 2.64 -21.87
C LEU A 121 -4.59 3.53 -21.82
N ASP A 122 -5.65 3.08 -22.51
CA ASP A 122 -6.96 3.69 -22.37
C ASP A 122 -7.41 3.73 -20.91
N VAL A 123 -8.13 4.78 -20.51
CA VAL A 123 -8.61 4.99 -19.14
C VAL A 123 -9.29 3.74 -18.57
N LEU A 124 -10.11 3.05 -19.38
CA LEU A 124 -10.81 1.85 -18.93
C LEU A 124 -9.86 0.71 -18.62
N VAL A 125 -8.84 0.51 -19.46
CA VAL A 125 -7.80 -0.51 -19.24
C VAL A 125 -6.93 -0.13 -18.05
N ALA A 126 -6.56 1.15 -17.90
CA ALA A 126 -5.80 1.64 -16.74
C ALA A 126 -6.56 1.43 -15.42
N VAL A 127 -7.88 1.63 -15.40
CA VAL A 127 -8.73 1.33 -14.24
C VAL A 127 -8.69 -0.16 -13.90
N LEU A 128 -8.78 -1.05 -14.89
CA LEU A 128 -8.67 -2.49 -14.65
C LEU A 128 -7.31 -2.86 -14.06
N VAL A 129 -6.22 -2.30 -14.60
CA VAL A 129 -4.86 -2.49 -14.05
C VAL A 129 -4.79 -2.01 -12.61
N GLY A 130 -5.37 -0.85 -12.29
CA GLY A 130 -5.46 -0.32 -10.93
C GLY A 130 -6.22 -1.26 -9.98
N VAL A 131 -7.36 -1.80 -10.41
CA VAL A 131 -8.13 -2.76 -9.60
C VAL A 131 -7.33 -4.03 -9.33
N PHE A 132 -6.69 -4.60 -10.35
CA PHE A 132 -5.84 -5.79 -10.17
C PHE A 132 -4.64 -5.51 -9.26
N ALA A 133 -3.98 -4.36 -9.42
CA ALA A 133 -2.88 -3.95 -8.55
C ALA A 133 -3.35 -3.76 -7.09
N GLY A 134 -4.54 -3.20 -6.87
CA GLY A 134 -5.15 -3.07 -5.55
C GLY A 134 -5.47 -4.40 -4.86
N LEU A 135 -5.68 -5.48 -5.64
CA LEU A 135 -5.86 -6.83 -5.11
C LEU A 135 -4.53 -7.53 -4.77
N PHE A 136 -3.40 -7.00 -5.22
CA PHE A 136 -2.09 -7.62 -4.99
C PHE A 136 -1.79 -7.92 -3.51
N PRO A 137 -2.03 -7.00 -2.54
CA PRO A 137 -1.83 -7.29 -1.13
C PRO A 137 -2.66 -8.46 -0.61
N TYR A 138 -3.89 -8.62 -1.12
CA TYR A 138 -4.73 -9.77 -0.77
C TYR A 138 -4.07 -11.09 -1.17
N PHE A 139 -3.55 -11.18 -2.39
CA PHE A 139 -2.87 -12.40 -2.86
C PHE A 139 -1.58 -12.67 -2.09
N ALA A 140 -0.82 -11.63 -1.75
CA ALA A 140 0.40 -11.75 -0.96
C ALA A 140 0.11 -12.34 0.44
N VAL A 141 -0.87 -11.78 1.16
CA VAL A 141 -1.29 -12.25 2.49
C VAL A 141 -1.86 -13.67 2.41
N LYS A 142 -2.69 -13.96 1.41
CA LYS A 142 -3.27 -15.29 1.19
C LYS A 142 -2.19 -16.35 0.89
N GLY A 143 -1.17 -15.99 0.10
CA GLY A 143 -0.03 -16.84 -0.18
C GLY A 143 0.73 -17.24 1.08
N GLU A 144 0.98 -16.27 1.97
CA GLU A 144 1.66 -16.53 3.26
C GLU A 144 0.81 -17.39 4.19
N ALA A 145 -0.50 -17.13 4.29
CA ALA A 145 -1.42 -17.95 5.06
C ALA A 145 -1.42 -19.43 4.58
N ASN A 146 -1.41 -19.66 3.27
CA ASN A 146 -1.36 -21.00 2.70
C ASN A 146 -0.02 -21.71 2.99
N ARG A 147 1.11 -20.99 2.87
CA ARG A 147 2.43 -21.55 3.21
C ARG A 147 2.48 -22.06 4.65
N ARG A 148 1.89 -21.32 5.59
CA ARG A 148 1.83 -21.71 7.00
C ARG A 148 0.94 -22.93 7.24
N ARG A 149 -0.22 -23.02 6.58
CA ARG A 149 -1.10 -24.20 6.68
C ARG A 149 -0.38 -25.46 6.23
N VAL A 150 0.35 -25.39 5.11
CA VAL A 150 1.13 -26.52 4.61
C VAL A 150 2.26 -26.91 5.57
N ALA A 151 2.93 -25.95 6.19
CA ALA A 151 3.99 -26.21 7.16
C ALA A 151 3.46 -26.93 8.41
N ILE A 152 2.29 -26.54 8.93
CA ILE A 152 1.67 -27.17 10.11
C ILE A 152 1.21 -28.60 9.81
N ASN A 153 0.70 -28.87 8.60
CA ASN A 153 0.22 -30.20 8.22
C ASN A 153 1.34 -31.21 7.91
N ARG A 154 2.60 -30.78 7.86
CA ARG A 154 3.77 -31.64 7.60
C ARG A 154 4.48 -32.11 8.88
N THR A 155 4.09 -31.57 10.03
CA THR A 155 4.53 -32.03 11.37
C THR A 155 3.52 -32.98 11.97
#